data_aac2ad1710027908badc252fb9e47b7a
#
_entry.id   aac2ad1710027908badc252fb9e47b7a
#
_cell.length_a   1.000
_cell.length_b   1.000
_cell.length_c   1.000
_cell.angle_alpha   90.00
_cell.angle_beta   90.00
_cell.angle_gamma   90.00
#
_symmetry.space_group_name_H-M   'P 1'
#
loop_
_entity.id
_entity.type
_entity.pdbx_description
1 polymer ?
#
loop_
_entity_poly.entity_id
_entity_poly.type
_entity_poly.pdbx_seq_one_letter_code
_entity_poly.pdbx_strand_id
1 'polypeptide(L)'
;MARSSSAKNGKNSKNTYRASGSKSSKSSSSGARHNSSAFGSKKRMSRLEQRRAQQQNLIRSVVLAGLGILAIALVLVPGQSFWNVLRSWLFGTFGVVTYFVGPFLLYLAYLLASGYHVGTFIGKVLLLAELLAGTAVIFSDFKVGDTPWQTVKMLFAWGQRKFWTGGVLGVPIGASLLAVCGRPGANIVMIIVILMGLMVFFAVTPVDVVQFISYYIQ
;
A
#
# COMPACT_ATOMS: atom_id res chain seq x y z
N MET A 1 -49.10 -45.66 -14.87
CA MET A 1 -49.11 -45.37 -16.33
C MET A 1 -47.77 -44.79 -16.68
N ALA A 2 -46.94 -45.56 -17.20
CA ALA A 2 -46.56 -45.81 -18.57
C ALA A 2 -45.42 -44.85 -18.98
N ARG A 3 -44.19 -45.36 -19.05
CA ARG A 3 -43.40 -45.75 -20.24
C ARG A 3 -42.82 -44.52 -20.96
N SER A 4 -41.55 -44.38 -21.41
CA SER A 4 -40.67 -45.33 -22.13
C SER A 4 -39.39 -44.53 -22.41
N SER A 5 -38.19 -44.98 -22.12
CA SER A 5 -37.23 -45.76 -22.93
C SER A 5 -36.75 -45.07 -24.23
N SER A 6 -35.45 -44.92 -24.41
CA SER A 6 -34.62 -45.43 -25.50
C SER A 6 -33.36 -44.56 -25.64
N ALA A 7 -32.16 -44.96 -25.41
CA ALA A 7 -31.23 -45.93 -25.92
C ALA A 7 -30.74 -45.66 -27.37
N LYS A 8 -29.42 -45.77 -27.46
CA LYS A 8 -28.58 -46.17 -28.63
C LYS A 8 -27.72 -45.03 -29.23
N ASN A 9 -26.45 -45.22 -29.14
CA ASN A 9 -25.55 -45.97 -30.04
C ASN A 9 -24.79 -44.97 -30.95
N GLY A 10 -23.52 -44.90 -31.12
CA GLY A 10 -22.51 -45.91 -31.22
C GLY A 10 -21.49 -45.50 -32.29
N LYS A 11 -20.33 -46.09 -32.22
CA LYS A 11 -19.29 -46.23 -33.29
C LYS A 11 -18.25 -45.10 -33.37
N ASN A 12 -17.04 -45.27 -32.85
CA ASN A 12 -15.96 -46.18 -33.26
C ASN A 12 -15.60 -46.01 -34.73
N SER A 13 -14.47 -45.34 -35.01
CA SER A 13 -13.71 -45.54 -36.21
C SER A 13 -12.22 -45.36 -35.95
N LYS A 14 -11.54 -46.48 -35.87
CA LYS A 14 -10.10 -46.62 -36.07
C LYS A 14 -9.82 -46.35 -37.53
N ASN A 15 -8.75 -45.61 -37.83
CA ASN A 15 -8.00 -45.85 -39.05
C ASN A 15 -6.51 -45.71 -38.83
N THR A 16 -5.88 -46.80 -39.04
CA THR A 16 -4.49 -47.17 -39.08
C THR A 16 -3.91 -46.89 -40.49
N TYR A 17 -2.56 -46.86 -40.53
CA TYR A 17 -1.64 -47.01 -41.69
C TYR A 17 -1.35 -45.74 -42.52
N ARG A 18 -0.09 -45.33 -42.75
CA ARG A 18 0.91 -46.10 -43.48
C ARG A 18 2.27 -45.40 -43.43
N ALA A 19 3.30 -46.17 -43.25
CA ALA A 19 4.71 -45.81 -43.35
C ALA A 19 5.14 -45.69 -44.82
N SER A 20 6.10 -44.83 -45.09
CA SER A 20 7.20 -44.91 -46.05
C SER A 20 7.91 -43.55 -45.99
N GLY A 21 9.13 -43.38 -45.66
CA GLY A 21 10.35 -43.92 -46.12
C GLY A 21 10.89 -43.13 -47.33
N SER A 22 11.77 -42.13 -47.08
CA SER A 22 12.80 -41.81 -48.05
C SER A 22 13.80 -40.77 -47.53
N LYS A 23 15.04 -41.04 -47.86
CA LYS A 23 16.33 -40.48 -47.46
C LYS A 23 16.65 -39.11 -48.03
N SER A 24 17.54 -38.44 -47.28
CA SER A 24 18.67 -37.59 -47.71
C SER A 24 18.42 -36.25 -48.36
N SER A 25 18.89 -35.20 -47.72
CA SER A 25 20.06 -34.47 -48.22
C SER A 25 20.52 -33.39 -47.23
N LYS A 26 21.82 -33.39 -46.97
CA LYS A 26 22.54 -32.32 -46.30
C LYS A 26 22.47 -31.04 -47.13
N SER A 27 22.12 -29.91 -46.52
CA SER A 27 22.68 -28.63 -46.91
C SER A 27 22.81 -27.74 -45.71
N SER A 28 24.02 -27.38 -45.44
CA SER A 28 24.50 -26.34 -44.54
C SER A 28 23.96 -24.98 -44.97
N SER A 29 23.32 -24.25 -44.06
CA SER A 29 23.32 -22.80 -44.11
C SER A 29 23.16 -22.25 -42.72
N SER A 30 24.14 -21.44 -42.40
CA SER A 30 24.40 -20.56 -41.30
C SER A 30 23.21 -19.71 -40.85
N GLY A 31 23.08 -19.58 -39.53
CA GLY A 31 22.87 -18.28 -38.88
C GLY A 31 21.46 -17.73 -38.89
N ALA A 32 20.68 -18.05 -37.87
CA ALA A 32 19.80 -17.09 -37.19
C ALA A 32 19.56 -17.61 -35.77
N ARG A 33 20.33 -17.10 -34.83
CA ARG A 33 20.00 -17.23 -33.40
C ARG A 33 18.73 -16.46 -33.15
N HIS A 34 17.60 -17.11 -33.26
CA HIS A 34 16.36 -16.63 -32.70
C HIS A 34 16.50 -16.69 -31.17
N ASN A 35 16.77 -15.54 -30.59
CA ASN A 35 16.60 -15.30 -29.17
C ASN A 35 15.09 -15.34 -28.83
N SER A 36 14.52 -16.51 -28.78
CA SER A 36 13.17 -16.77 -28.27
C SER A 36 13.27 -17.58 -26.99
N SER A 37 13.68 -16.92 -25.89
CA SER A 37 13.58 -17.59 -24.60
C SER A 37 13.79 -16.56 -23.48
N ALA A 38 12.85 -15.65 -23.34
CA ALA A 38 12.65 -14.94 -22.10
C ALA A 38 11.16 -14.90 -21.73
N PHE A 39 10.45 -15.97 -22.07
CA PHE A 39 9.17 -16.23 -21.39
C PHE A 39 9.51 -16.94 -20.10
N GLY A 40 9.71 -16.13 -19.05
CA GLY A 40 10.06 -16.60 -17.73
C GLY A 40 9.14 -17.73 -17.31
N SER A 41 9.70 -18.91 -17.16
CA SER A 41 9.07 -19.99 -16.43
C SER A 41 8.78 -19.44 -15.02
N LYS A 42 7.55 -19.09 -14.73
CA LYS A 42 7.05 -18.93 -13.36
C LYS A 42 7.30 -20.28 -12.70
N LYS A 43 8.45 -20.37 -12.02
CA LYS A 43 8.85 -21.53 -11.24
C LYS A 43 7.68 -21.87 -10.35
N ARG A 44 6.97 -22.96 -10.63
CA ARG A 44 5.89 -23.43 -9.74
C ARG A 44 6.57 -23.72 -8.42
N MET A 45 6.35 -22.84 -7.44
CA MET A 45 6.87 -23.05 -6.10
C MET A 45 6.45 -24.44 -5.62
N SER A 46 7.40 -25.20 -5.11
CA SER A 46 7.08 -26.51 -4.52
C SER A 46 6.08 -26.31 -3.37
N ARG A 47 5.23 -27.30 -3.13
CA ARG A 47 4.24 -27.24 -2.03
C ARG A 47 4.88 -26.94 -0.68
N LEU A 48 6.14 -27.32 -0.49
CA LEU A 48 6.91 -27.04 0.72
C LEU A 48 7.34 -25.57 0.80
N GLU A 49 7.72 -24.96 -0.32
CA GLU A 49 8.05 -23.53 -0.37
C GLU A 49 6.81 -22.66 -0.13
N GLN A 50 5.66 -23.06 -0.67
CA GLN A 50 4.39 -22.37 -0.39
C GLN A 50 4.00 -22.43 1.10
N ARG A 51 4.14 -23.59 1.74
CA ARG A 51 3.89 -23.73 3.18
C ARG A 51 4.84 -22.89 4.02
N ARG A 52 6.12 -22.84 3.68
CA ARG A 52 7.11 -21.98 4.36
C ARG A 52 6.81 -20.49 4.20
N ALA A 53 6.43 -20.07 2.99
CA ALA A 53 6.02 -18.69 2.72
C ALA A 53 4.75 -18.31 3.52
N GLN A 54 3.76 -19.20 3.60
CA GLN A 54 2.57 -19.00 4.43
C GLN A 54 2.90 -18.90 5.92
N GLN A 55 3.75 -19.78 6.44
CA GLN A 55 4.18 -19.71 7.85
C GLN A 55 4.92 -18.41 8.16
N GLN A 56 5.81 -17.95 7.28
CA GLN A 56 6.50 -16.67 7.46
C GLN A 56 5.55 -15.48 7.45
N ASN A 57 4.52 -15.49 6.59
CA ASN A 57 3.51 -14.45 6.58
C ASN A 57 2.65 -14.46 7.84
N LEU A 58 2.29 -15.62 8.37
CA LEU A 58 1.57 -15.75 9.65
C LEU A 58 2.39 -15.21 10.82
N ILE A 59 3.67 -15.57 10.91
CA ILE A 59 4.56 -15.04 11.96
C ILE A 59 4.65 -13.51 11.86
N ARG A 60 4.86 -12.98 10.66
CA ARG A 60 4.91 -11.53 10.44
C ARG A 60 3.60 -10.83 10.80
N SER A 61 2.45 -11.44 10.48
CA SER A 61 1.15 -10.87 10.82
C SER A 61 0.90 -10.85 12.33
N VAL A 62 1.30 -11.89 13.06
CA VAL A 62 1.19 -11.94 14.52
C VAL A 62 2.07 -10.89 15.18
N VAL A 63 3.32 -10.74 14.75
CA VAL A 63 4.23 -9.69 15.25
C VAL A 63 3.65 -8.31 14.97
N LEU A 64 3.13 -8.09 13.76
CA LEU A 64 2.54 -6.81 13.37
C LEU A 64 1.27 -6.50 14.19
N ALA A 65 0.44 -7.52 14.45
CA ALA A 65 -0.73 -7.37 15.32
C ALA A 65 -0.33 -7.02 16.76
N GLY A 66 0.68 -7.68 17.31
CA GLY A 66 1.23 -7.35 18.63
C GLY A 66 1.74 -5.90 18.72
N LEU A 67 2.47 -5.44 17.69
CA LEU A 67 2.92 -4.05 17.59
C LEU A 67 1.73 -3.08 17.47
N GLY A 68 0.68 -3.45 16.74
CA GLY A 68 -0.54 -2.63 16.61
C GLY A 68 -1.26 -2.47 17.96
N ILE A 69 -1.43 -3.56 18.70
CA ILE A 69 -2.02 -3.53 20.06
C ILE A 69 -1.15 -2.69 21.00
N LEU A 70 0.18 -2.87 20.96
CA LEU A 70 1.10 -2.07 21.74
C LEU A 70 1.00 -0.57 21.41
N ALA A 71 0.90 -0.22 20.13
CA ALA A 71 0.75 1.17 19.70
C ALA A 71 -0.57 1.77 20.21
N ILE A 72 -1.68 1.03 20.16
CA ILE A 72 -2.96 1.47 20.72
C ILE A 72 -2.84 1.67 22.24
N ALA A 73 -2.23 0.71 22.94
CA ALA A 73 -2.03 0.82 24.37
C ALA A 73 -1.17 2.02 24.75
N LEU A 74 -0.10 2.32 23.99
CA LEU A 74 0.76 3.49 24.17
C LEU A 74 0.01 4.82 24.03
N VAL A 75 -0.96 4.87 23.11
CA VAL A 75 -1.76 6.08 22.88
C VAL A 75 -2.80 6.27 23.98
N LEU A 76 -3.50 5.18 24.37
CA LEU A 76 -4.64 5.25 25.29
C LEU A 76 -4.23 5.30 26.77
N VAL A 77 -3.17 4.57 27.14
CA VAL A 77 -2.78 4.43 28.54
C VAL A 77 -1.65 5.41 28.88
N PRO A 78 -1.86 6.42 29.74
CA PRO A 78 -0.77 7.23 30.26
C PRO A 78 0.08 6.38 31.23
N GLY A 79 1.34 6.20 30.89
CA GLY A 79 2.28 5.42 31.72
C GLY A 79 3.33 6.30 32.38
N GLN A 80 4.13 5.67 33.25
CA GLN A 80 5.25 6.34 33.94
C GLN A 80 6.59 5.97 33.29
N SER A 81 7.61 6.80 33.50
CA SER A 81 9.00 6.54 33.09
C SER A 81 9.17 6.12 31.63
N PHE A 82 9.55 4.88 31.39
CA PHE A 82 9.86 4.32 30.06
C PHE A 82 8.67 4.40 29.09
N TRP A 83 7.45 4.14 29.58
CA TRP A 83 6.23 4.19 28.79
C TRP A 83 5.96 5.60 28.23
N ASN A 84 6.18 6.61 29.08
CA ASN A 84 6.02 8.00 28.68
C ASN A 84 7.06 8.44 27.64
N VAL A 85 8.29 7.96 27.75
CA VAL A 85 9.35 8.20 26.75
C VAL A 85 8.94 7.61 25.40
N LEU A 86 8.48 6.35 25.38
CA LEU A 86 8.07 5.67 24.13
C LEU A 86 6.86 6.38 23.49
N ARG A 87 5.88 6.78 24.30
CA ARG A 87 4.74 7.60 23.87
C ARG A 87 5.18 8.93 23.26
N SER A 88 6.06 9.65 23.96
CA SER A 88 6.58 10.93 23.48
C SER A 88 7.35 10.80 22.15
N TRP A 89 8.10 9.73 21.98
CA TRP A 89 8.78 9.41 20.73
C TRP A 89 7.77 9.18 19.60
N LEU A 90 6.71 8.44 19.86
CA LEU A 90 5.68 8.15 18.88
C LEU A 90 4.97 9.44 18.43
N PHE A 91 4.57 10.28 19.38
CA PHE A 91 3.93 11.57 19.07
C PHE A 91 4.93 12.57 18.44
N GLY A 92 6.18 12.58 18.85
CA GLY A 92 7.22 13.39 18.23
C GLY A 92 7.44 13.05 16.75
N THR A 93 7.40 11.75 16.43
CA THR A 93 7.62 11.27 15.05
C THR A 93 6.37 11.42 14.19
N PHE A 94 5.25 10.89 14.63
CA PHE A 94 4.02 10.79 13.83
C PHE A 94 2.99 11.88 14.14
N GLY A 95 3.13 12.62 15.25
CA GLY A 95 2.16 13.64 15.63
C GLY A 95 0.74 13.08 15.73
N VAL A 96 -0.24 13.79 15.15
CA VAL A 96 -1.66 13.38 15.12
C VAL A 96 -1.89 12.02 14.44
N VAL A 97 -1.04 11.64 13.49
CA VAL A 97 -1.12 10.34 12.79
C VAL A 97 -0.94 9.16 13.75
N THR A 98 -0.29 9.37 14.91
CA THR A 98 -0.09 8.35 15.95
C THR A 98 -1.39 7.64 16.34
N TYR A 99 -2.52 8.36 16.38
CA TYR A 99 -3.82 7.76 16.69
C TYR A 99 -4.27 6.72 15.67
N PHE A 100 -3.81 6.84 14.44
CA PHE A 100 -4.14 5.93 13.34
C PHE A 100 -3.12 4.80 13.15
N VAL A 101 -1.91 4.93 13.70
CA VAL A 101 -0.83 3.93 13.56
C VAL A 101 -1.27 2.57 14.10
N GLY A 102 -1.87 2.51 15.27
CA GLY A 102 -2.30 1.25 15.89
C GLY A 102 -3.38 0.53 15.08
N PRO A 103 -4.55 1.14 14.80
CA PRO A 103 -5.58 0.56 13.93
C PRO A 103 -5.06 0.17 12.56
N PHE A 104 -4.17 0.97 11.98
CA PHE A 104 -3.54 0.68 10.69
C PHE A 104 -2.66 -0.58 10.74
N LEU A 105 -1.82 -0.73 11.76
CA LEU A 105 -1.00 -1.93 11.94
C LEU A 105 -1.84 -3.20 12.12
N LEU A 106 -2.96 -3.12 12.86
CA LEU A 106 -3.90 -4.23 13.00
C LEU A 106 -4.54 -4.61 11.66
N TYR A 107 -4.96 -3.60 10.89
CA TYR A 107 -5.54 -3.85 9.57
C TYR A 107 -4.50 -4.44 8.61
N LEU A 108 -3.27 -3.96 8.65
CA LEU A 108 -2.16 -4.49 7.88
C LEU A 108 -1.84 -5.94 8.25
N ALA A 109 -1.86 -6.27 9.55
CA ALA A 109 -1.69 -7.62 10.04
C ALA A 109 -2.80 -8.56 9.51
N TYR A 110 -4.04 -8.10 9.50
CA TYR A 110 -5.17 -8.82 8.93
C TYR A 110 -4.99 -9.07 7.42
N LEU A 111 -4.63 -8.05 6.64
CA LEU A 111 -4.36 -8.18 5.21
C LEU A 111 -3.24 -9.19 4.93
N LEU A 112 -2.15 -9.12 5.71
CA LEU A 112 -1.01 -10.02 5.56
C LEU A 112 -1.39 -11.46 5.90
N ALA A 113 -2.19 -11.69 6.94
CA ALA A 113 -2.72 -12.99 7.30
C ALA A 113 -3.63 -13.57 6.20
N SER A 114 -4.43 -12.71 5.56
CA SER A 114 -5.34 -13.07 4.47
C SER A 114 -4.64 -13.27 3.12
N GLY A 115 -3.31 -13.03 3.03
CA GLY A 115 -2.53 -13.26 1.81
C GLY A 115 -2.73 -12.23 0.70
N TYR A 116 -3.34 -11.09 1.00
CA TYR A 116 -3.51 -10.01 0.02
C TYR A 116 -2.19 -9.30 -0.30
N HIS A 117 -2.08 -8.80 -1.55
CA HIS A 117 -0.94 -7.96 -1.96
C HIS A 117 -1.04 -6.59 -1.32
N VAL A 118 -0.17 -6.34 -0.35
CA VAL A 118 -0.26 -5.17 0.54
C VAL A 118 0.43 -3.91 -0.03
N GLY A 119 1.27 -4.06 -1.05
CA GLY A 119 2.17 -3.00 -1.52
C GLY A 119 1.48 -1.71 -1.96
N THR A 120 0.46 -1.78 -2.81
CA THR A 120 -0.30 -0.60 -3.29
C THR A 120 -1.13 0.05 -2.18
N PHE A 121 -1.63 -0.74 -1.25
CA PHE A 121 -2.40 -0.24 -0.11
C PHE A 121 -1.52 0.56 0.86
N ILE A 122 -0.32 0.05 1.20
CA ILE A 122 0.63 0.76 2.06
C ILE A 122 0.96 2.13 1.46
N GLY A 123 1.23 2.20 0.15
CA GLY A 123 1.54 3.47 -0.51
C GLY A 123 0.42 4.50 -0.36
N LYS A 124 -0.84 4.11 -0.56
CA LYS A 124 -2.00 4.99 -0.38
C LYS A 124 -2.15 5.47 1.06
N VAL A 125 -1.95 4.59 2.04
CA VAL A 125 -2.07 4.96 3.46
C VAL A 125 -0.91 5.84 3.90
N LEU A 126 0.32 5.59 3.43
CA LEU A 126 1.46 6.48 3.70
C LEU A 126 1.23 7.88 3.13
N LEU A 127 0.70 7.98 1.91
CA LEU A 127 0.34 9.25 1.31
C LEU A 127 -0.73 9.98 2.16
N LEU A 128 -1.78 9.27 2.60
CA LEU A 128 -2.81 9.85 3.46
C LEU A 128 -2.24 10.30 4.81
N ALA A 129 -1.36 9.51 5.42
CA ALA A 129 -0.70 9.84 6.67
C ALA A 129 0.18 11.08 6.53
N GLU A 130 0.92 11.20 5.44
CA GLU A 130 1.75 12.37 5.12
C GLU A 130 0.90 13.62 4.90
N LEU A 131 -0.23 13.51 4.18
CA LEU A 131 -1.17 14.62 3.99
C LEU A 131 -1.78 15.08 5.32
N LEU A 132 -2.16 14.13 6.19
CA LEU A 132 -2.70 14.43 7.51
C LEU A 132 -1.65 15.11 8.41
N ALA A 133 -0.41 14.61 8.40
CA ALA A 133 0.69 15.20 9.14
C ALA A 133 1.05 16.59 8.61
N GLY A 134 1.11 16.75 7.30
CA GLY A 134 1.39 18.03 6.64
C GLY A 134 0.34 19.10 6.98
N THR A 135 -0.95 18.74 6.92
CA THR A 135 -2.04 19.65 7.32
C THR A 135 -1.91 20.06 8.79
N ALA A 136 -1.62 19.11 9.67
CA ALA A 136 -1.45 19.40 11.10
C ALA A 136 -0.27 20.36 11.37
N VAL A 137 0.81 20.30 10.57
CA VAL A 137 1.93 21.27 10.67
C VAL A 137 1.48 22.66 10.23
N ILE A 138 0.75 22.77 9.10
CA ILE A 138 0.31 24.06 8.56
C ILE A 138 -0.69 24.74 9.47
N PHE A 139 -1.65 23.99 10.02
CA PHE A 139 -2.65 24.51 10.96
C PHE A 139 -2.10 24.73 12.38
N SER A 140 -0.95 24.16 12.71
CA SER A 140 -0.26 24.49 13.96
C SER A 140 0.43 25.84 13.82
N ASP A 141 0.53 26.61 14.94
CA ASP A 141 1.28 27.88 14.97
C ASP A 141 2.80 27.68 14.93
N PHE A 142 3.23 26.68 14.15
CA PHE A 142 4.63 26.34 14.01
C PHE A 142 5.38 27.34 13.13
N LYS A 143 6.56 27.76 13.58
CA LYS A 143 7.51 28.56 12.78
C LYS A 143 8.60 27.66 12.26
N VAL A 144 8.85 27.73 10.95
CA VAL A 144 9.94 26.98 10.30
C VAL A 144 11.27 27.50 10.81
N GLY A 145 12.19 26.60 11.15
CA GLY A 145 13.54 26.97 11.58
C GLY A 145 14.42 27.36 10.38
N ASP A 146 15.53 28.02 10.67
CA ASP A 146 16.48 28.50 9.65
C ASP A 146 17.13 27.36 8.86
N THR A 147 17.22 26.18 9.44
CA THR A 147 17.75 24.99 8.78
C THR A 147 16.76 23.82 8.80
N PRO A 148 16.78 22.94 7.78
CA PRO A 148 15.91 21.76 7.75
C PRO A 148 16.04 20.89 9.00
N TRP A 149 17.27 20.77 9.52
CA TRP A 149 17.53 19.97 10.73
C TRP A 149 16.96 20.61 12.00
N GLN A 150 17.00 21.92 12.13
CA GLN A 150 16.35 22.63 13.23
C GLN A 150 14.83 22.47 13.15
N THR A 151 14.27 22.56 11.95
CA THR A 151 12.83 22.35 11.73
C THR A 151 12.39 20.95 12.19
N VAL A 152 13.15 19.90 11.85
CA VAL A 152 12.89 18.52 12.30
C VAL A 152 12.92 18.42 13.84
N LYS A 153 13.97 18.96 14.49
CA LYS A 153 14.09 18.95 15.95
C LYS A 153 12.96 19.71 16.64
N MET A 154 12.58 20.85 16.11
CA MET A 154 11.49 21.65 16.64
C MET A 154 10.15 20.94 16.49
N LEU A 155 9.84 20.35 15.35
CA LEU A 155 8.61 19.60 15.14
C LEU A 155 8.55 18.34 15.99
N PHE A 156 9.69 17.66 16.19
CA PHE A 156 9.77 16.53 17.12
C PHE A 156 9.44 16.97 18.56
N ALA A 157 10.07 18.03 19.04
CA ALA A 157 9.83 18.56 20.37
C ALA A 157 8.40 19.08 20.56
N TRP A 158 7.81 19.67 19.51
CA TRP A 158 6.42 20.12 19.51
C TRP A 158 5.45 18.95 19.52
N GLY A 159 5.71 17.90 18.73
CA GLY A 159 4.92 16.67 18.74
C GLY A 159 4.86 15.99 20.09
N GLN A 160 5.96 16.07 20.86
CA GLN A 160 5.99 15.56 22.23
C GLN A 160 5.10 16.35 23.22
N ARG A 161 4.92 17.63 22.98
CA ARG A 161 4.16 18.53 23.88
C ARG A 161 2.71 18.72 23.47
N LYS A 162 2.45 18.77 22.15
CA LYS A 162 1.13 19.02 21.59
C LYS A 162 0.74 17.85 20.68
N PHE A 163 -0.26 17.08 21.06
CA PHE A 163 -0.73 15.89 20.34
C PHE A 163 -1.33 16.18 18.96
N TRP A 164 -1.71 17.42 18.67
CA TRP A 164 -2.34 17.87 17.43
C TRP A 164 -1.35 18.44 16.41
N THR A 165 -0.10 18.04 16.46
CA THR A 165 0.92 18.45 15.50
C THR A 165 1.21 17.36 14.48
N GLY A 166 1.82 17.73 13.35
CA GLY A 166 2.17 16.74 12.34
C GLY A 166 3.43 15.90 12.67
N GLY A 167 4.13 16.23 13.77
CA GLY A 167 5.39 15.56 14.10
C GLY A 167 6.43 15.69 12.99
N VAL A 168 7.46 14.86 13.04
CA VAL A 168 8.51 14.81 12.00
C VAL A 168 7.96 14.35 10.65
N LEU A 169 6.92 13.51 10.66
CA LEU A 169 6.28 13.02 9.43
C LEU A 169 5.70 14.17 8.59
N GLY A 170 5.28 15.28 9.20
CA GLY A 170 4.76 16.44 8.47
C GLY A 170 5.83 17.36 7.86
N VAL A 171 7.13 17.06 8.05
CA VAL A 171 8.22 17.89 7.50
C VAL A 171 8.25 17.89 5.97
N PRO A 172 8.22 16.75 5.28
CA PRO A 172 8.40 16.71 3.84
C PRO A 172 7.38 17.57 3.08
N ILE A 173 6.11 17.55 3.47
CA ILE A 173 5.08 18.35 2.80
C ILE A 173 4.77 19.62 3.60
N GLY A 174 4.40 19.52 4.87
CA GLY A 174 3.91 20.65 5.64
C GLY A 174 4.96 21.73 5.88
N ALA A 175 6.15 21.36 6.38
CA ALA A 175 7.17 22.34 6.70
C ALA A 175 7.84 22.92 5.44
N SER A 176 8.03 22.12 4.39
CA SER A 176 8.56 22.61 3.11
C SER A 176 7.59 23.57 2.44
N LEU A 177 6.30 23.30 2.48
CA LEU A 177 5.27 24.20 1.95
C LEU A 177 5.25 25.54 2.70
N LEU A 178 5.35 25.49 4.03
CA LEU A 178 5.44 26.72 4.86
C LEU A 178 6.69 27.52 4.57
N ALA A 179 7.82 26.85 4.33
CA ALA A 179 9.09 27.52 4.02
C ALA A 179 9.07 28.25 2.66
N VAL A 180 8.42 27.65 1.66
CA VAL A 180 8.40 28.17 0.29
C VAL A 180 7.27 29.17 0.07
N CYS A 181 6.05 28.83 0.48
CA CYS A 181 4.83 29.59 0.16
C CYS A 181 4.37 30.52 1.30
N GLY A 182 4.99 30.42 2.48
CA GLY A 182 4.46 31.05 3.68
C GLY A 182 3.09 30.48 4.09
N ARG A 183 2.51 30.99 5.21
CA ARG A 183 1.24 30.44 5.74
C ARG A 183 0.06 30.56 4.79
N PRO A 184 -0.26 31.75 4.21
CA PRO A 184 -1.44 31.86 3.34
C PRO A 184 -1.31 30.99 2.08
N GLY A 185 -0.12 30.97 1.46
CA GLY A 185 0.13 30.14 0.29
C GLY A 185 0.10 28.64 0.59
N ALA A 186 0.69 28.22 1.71
CA ALA A 186 0.71 26.83 2.15
C ALA A 186 -0.70 26.29 2.39
N ASN A 187 -1.61 27.08 2.97
CA ASN A 187 -3.01 26.69 3.18
C ASN A 187 -3.73 26.40 1.85
N ILE A 188 -3.58 27.29 0.86
CA ILE A 188 -4.23 27.13 -0.45
C ILE A 188 -3.68 25.88 -1.17
N VAL A 189 -2.35 25.77 -1.24
CA VAL A 189 -1.70 24.61 -1.89
C VAL A 189 -2.08 23.31 -1.19
N MET A 190 -2.12 23.30 0.15
CA MET A 190 -2.46 22.11 0.92
C MET A 190 -3.89 21.63 0.68
N ILE A 191 -4.86 22.55 0.56
CA ILE A 191 -6.24 22.20 0.19
C ILE A 191 -6.26 21.48 -1.17
N ILE A 192 -5.52 22.00 -2.16
CA ILE A 192 -5.43 21.38 -3.49
C ILE A 192 -4.79 20.00 -3.39
N VAL A 193 -3.69 19.87 -2.63
CA VAL A 193 -2.97 18.61 -2.46
C VAL A 193 -3.84 17.56 -1.74
N ILE A 194 -4.63 17.97 -0.73
CA ILE A 194 -5.59 17.09 -0.06
C ILE A 194 -6.66 16.61 -1.04
N LEU A 195 -7.24 17.50 -1.84
CA LEU A 195 -8.24 17.13 -2.84
C LEU A 195 -7.68 16.13 -3.83
N MET A 196 -6.46 16.37 -4.36
CA MET A 196 -5.77 15.43 -5.23
C MET A 196 -5.48 14.09 -4.54
N GLY A 197 -5.00 14.12 -3.30
CA GLY A 197 -4.73 12.91 -2.51
C GLY A 197 -5.98 12.07 -2.26
N LEU A 198 -7.11 12.72 -1.95
CA LEU A 198 -8.40 12.04 -1.79
C LEU A 198 -8.88 11.41 -3.11
N MET A 199 -8.71 12.10 -4.24
CA MET A 199 -9.04 11.53 -5.56
C MET A 199 -8.22 10.26 -5.84
N VAL A 200 -6.91 10.29 -5.56
CA VAL A 200 -6.04 9.12 -5.72
C VAL A 200 -6.43 7.99 -4.76
N PHE A 201 -6.79 8.34 -3.51
CA PHE A 201 -7.19 7.36 -2.51
C PHE A 201 -8.48 6.63 -2.90
N PHE A 202 -9.51 7.36 -3.29
CA PHE A 202 -10.80 6.80 -3.71
C PHE A 202 -10.82 6.27 -5.14
N ALA A 203 -9.74 6.45 -5.89
CA ALA A 203 -9.66 6.14 -7.32
C ALA A 203 -10.79 6.82 -8.15
N VAL A 204 -11.24 8.00 -7.71
CA VAL A 204 -12.26 8.82 -8.38
C VAL A 204 -11.55 9.75 -9.34
N THR A 205 -12.02 9.81 -10.59
CA THR A 205 -11.48 10.75 -11.56
C THR A 205 -12.13 12.14 -11.42
N PRO A 206 -11.43 13.23 -11.80
CA PRO A 206 -12.05 14.57 -11.80
C PRO A 206 -13.34 14.65 -12.61
N VAL A 207 -13.44 13.82 -13.64
CA VAL A 207 -14.64 13.74 -14.51
C VAL A 207 -15.84 13.17 -13.74
N ASP A 208 -15.64 12.16 -12.91
CA ASP A 208 -16.70 11.56 -12.10
C ASP A 208 -17.25 12.57 -11.09
N VAL A 209 -16.38 13.42 -10.51
CA VAL A 209 -16.80 14.48 -9.59
C VAL A 209 -17.64 15.53 -10.30
N VAL A 210 -17.23 15.96 -11.48
CA VAL A 210 -17.99 16.94 -12.28
C VAL A 210 -19.36 16.37 -12.68
N GLN A 211 -19.42 15.10 -13.09
CA GLN A 211 -20.68 14.44 -13.44
C GLN A 211 -21.59 14.32 -12.21
N PHE A 212 -21.05 13.97 -11.05
CA PHE A 212 -21.82 13.90 -9.81
C PHE A 212 -22.42 15.26 -9.43
N ILE A 213 -21.62 16.33 -9.49
CA ILE A 213 -22.07 17.69 -9.20
C ILE A 213 -23.13 18.14 -10.21
N SER A 214 -22.94 17.87 -11.52
CA SER A 214 -23.91 18.25 -12.55
C SER A 214 -25.25 17.54 -12.37
N TYR A 215 -25.24 16.29 -11.89
CA TYR A 215 -26.46 15.53 -11.61
C TYR A 215 -27.27 16.09 -10.43
N TYR A 216 -26.59 16.70 -9.42
CA TYR A 216 -27.27 17.29 -8.27
C TYR A 216 -27.75 18.73 -8.46
N ILE A 217 -27.29 19.42 -9.51
CA ILE A 217 -27.66 20.80 -9.81
C ILE A 217 -28.87 20.86 -10.82
N GLN A 218 -29.19 19.77 -11.50
CA GLN A 218 -30.39 19.65 -12.31
C GLN A 218 -31.60 19.24 -11.48
#